data_0682a1189d518b5467279c86764f85bd
#
_entry.id   0682a1189d518b5467279c86764f85bd
#
_cell.length_a   1.000
_cell.length_b   1.000
_cell.length_c   1.000
_cell.angle_alpha   90.00
_cell.angle_beta   90.00
_cell.angle_gamma   90.00
#
_symmetry.space_group_name_H-M   'P 1'
#
loop_
_entity.id
_entity.type
_entity.pdbx_description
1 polymer ?
#
loop_
_entity_poly.entity_id
_entity_poly.type
_entity_poly.pdbx_seq_one_letter_code
_entity_poly.pdbx_strand_id
1 'polypeptide(L)'
;VSKSMFSTSFPKGGVPIPGRFLGFFLTIALAFSVFVEPAKADPKYAGIVVDAKTGKVLYSEDPDGLRYPASLTKMMTLYLTFEALEAGRIKLDSAVPVSAHAASEPPSKLGVRPGGAVTVDQAIRALVTRSANDMATALGEYVGGNEDRFAQMMTNKARALGMTRTTYRNANGLPNTAQMTTARDQARLGMALRQHFPQYYGYFSIRSFAYGRQVIGNHNRLVGTVKGVDGIKTGYTRAAGSNLATSAQLDGHSIVAVVLGSSSSAARDATMRKLVAEYLPRASRGSDSGLVAQTPAPRNTAAPVPSVAVAAQPRVAVTQSDARQLAAFELPATAPLPGTRYDQQSESSASAYAGESVRKVAAAEAVSTAIAGPAVPTPAPEYMPKRQGASLKVDAGRQDVDDVTTASTKELAKPQARITSGWVIQIGVSPNEKAALELLQSAQDKGGKVLRSAKPFAVAFGSNGGQVYRARFGGFDDQKAATEACGVLKKKGVSCWAAMQ
;
A
#
# COMPACT_ATOMS: atom_id res chain seq x y z
N VAL A 1 -90.18 19.05 -8.72
CA VAL A 1 -90.74 19.85 -9.80
C VAL A 1 -89.61 20.79 -10.31
N SER A 2 -89.49 20.75 -11.59
CA SER A 2 -88.85 21.67 -12.57
C SER A 2 -87.37 21.48 -12.88
N LYS A 3 -87.15 20.96 -14.07
CA LYS A 3 -85.99 20.96 -14.88
C LYS A 3 -85.67 22.35 -15.39
N SER A 4 -84.44 22.76 -15.45
CA SER A 4 -83.97 23.78 -16.37
C SER A 4 -82.71 23.31 -17.08
N MET A 5 -82.83 23.08 -18.38
CA MET A 5 -81.76 22.87 -19.33
C MET A 5 -81.09 24.17 -19.65
N PHE A 6 -79.77 24.25 -19.56
CA PHE A 6 -78.99 25.29 -20.24
C PHE A 6 -78.12 24.59 -21.28
N SER A 7 -78.50 24.81 -22.52
CA SER A 7 -77.69 24.48 -23.71
C SER A 7 -76.71 25.62 -23.94
N THR A 8 -75.39 25.38 -23.94
CA THR A 8 -74.38 26.30 -24.40
C THR A 8 -73.71 25.74 -25.68
N SER A 9 -74.06 26.38 -26.78
CA SER A 9 -73.39 26.21 -28.08
C SER A 9 -71.94 26.65 -28.03
N PHE A 10 -71.00 25.81 -28.40
CA PHE A 10 -69.62 26.17 -28.68
C PHE A 10 -69.50 26.64 -30.15
N PRO A 11 -68.79 27.78 -30.45
CA PRO A 11 -68.48 28.13 -31.80
C PRO A 11 -67.31 27.29 -32.34
N LYS A 12 -67.47 26.66 -33.50
CA LYS A 12 -66.42 26.05 -34.32
C LYS A 12 -65.58 27.14 -34.96
N GLY A 13 -64.41 27.40 -34.38
CA GLY A 13 -63.38 28.27 -35.00
C GLY A 13 -62.04 27.53 -34.93
N GLY A 14 -61.76 26.68 -35.94
CA GLY A 14 -60.49 26.03 -36.07
C GLY A 14 -59.46 27.05 -36.65
N VAL A 15 -58.46 27.38 -35.86
CA VAL A 15 -57.26 28.10 -36.30
C VAL A 15 -56.24 27.07 -36.76
N PRO A 16 -55.77 27.09 -38.04
CA PRO A 16 -54.74 26.15 -38.47
C PRO A 16 -53.41 26.53 -37.87
N ILE A 17 -52.85 25.70 -37.00
CA ILE A 17 -51.49 25.82 -36.49
C ILE A 17 -50.57 25.40 -37.63
N PRO A 18 -49.67 26.27 -38.13
CA PRO A 18 -48.74 25.91 -39.20
C PRO A 18 -47.76 24.84 -38.68
N GLY A 19 -47.76 23.66 -39.29
CA GLY A 19 -46.98 22.46 -38.92
C GLY A 19 -45.45 22.61 -38.89
N ARG A 20 -44.91 23.83 -39.03
CA ARG A 20 -43.47 24.14 -38.94
C ARG A 20 -42.99 24.33 -37.48
N PHE A 21 -43.85 24.63 -36.53
CA PHE A 21 -43.45 24.81 -35.10
C PHE A 21 -43.38 23.49 -34.30
N LEU A 22 -44.14 22.47 -34.72
CA LEU A 22 -44.11 21.17 -34.03
C LEU A 22 -42.80 20.40 -34.27
N GLY A 23 -42.19 20.57 -35.45
CA GLY A 23 -40.87 19.98 -35.78
C GLY A 23 -39.71 20.61 -35.03
N PHE A 24 -39.79 21.91 -34.70
CA PHE A 24 -38.72 22.60 -34.00
C PHE A 24 -38.64 22.26 -32.49
N PHE A 25 -39.79 22.02 -31.87
CA PHE A 25 -39.78 21.55 -30.45
C PHE A 25 -39.37 20.10 -30.33
N LEU A 26 -39.65 19.24 -31.32
CA LEU A 26 -39.24 17.84 -31.29
C LEU A 26 -37.72 17.68 -31.51
N THR A 27 -37.12 18.53 -32.34
CA THR A 27 -35.67 18.55 -32.55
C THR A 27 -34.89 19.09 -31.36
N ILE A 28 -35.43 20.07 -30.63
CA ILE A 28 -34.82 20.60 -29.40
C ILE A 28 -34.91 19.55 -28.27
N ALA A 29 -36.02 18.82 -28.13
CA ALA A 29 -36.16 17.75 -27.16
C ALA A 29 -35.21 16.55 -27.45
N LEU A 30 -34.94 16.24 -28.72
CA LEU A 30 -33.99 15.20 -29.10
C LEU A 30 -32.53 15.63 -28.92
N ALA A 31 -32.22 16.94 -29.06
CA ALA A 31 -30.86 17.45 -28.85
C ALA A 31 -30.44 17.51 -27.36
N PHE A 32 -31.38 17.56 -26.42
CA PHE A 32 -31.11 17.57 -24.99
C PHE A 32 -30.97 16.15 -24.37
N SER A 33 -31.31 15.10 -25.10
CA SER A 33 -31.25 13.71 -24.58
C SER A 33 -29.90 13.00 -24.79
N VAL A 34 -28.86 13.66 -25.32
CA VAL A 34 -27.61 13.01 -25.78
C VAL A 34 -26.40 13.22 -24.85
N PHE A 35 -26.50 13.95 -23.74
CA PHE A 35 -25.36 14.17 -22.85
C PHE A 35 -25.60 13.79 -21.37
N VAL A 36 -26.15 12.59 -21.16
CA VAL A 36 -25.87 11.90 -19.90
C VAL A 36 -24.79 10.87 -20.21
N GLU A 37 -23.52 11.30 -20.18
CA GLU A 37 -22.43 10.32 -20.08
C GLU A 37 -22.71 9.47 -18.84
N PRO A 38 -22.80 8.14 -18.97
CA PRO A 38 -22.86 7.27 -17.79
C PRO A 38 -21.56 7.55 -17.01
N ALA A 39 -21.70 7.99 -15.77
CA ALA A 39 -20.58 8.15 -14.87
C ALA A 39 -19.80 6.82 -14.91
N LYS A 40 -18.63 6.82 -15.53
CA LYS A 40 -17.75 5.65 -15.61
C LYS A 40 -17.36 5.34 -14.18
N ALA A 41 -18.00 4.34 -13.58
CA ALA A 41 -17.61 3.83 -12.28
C ALA A 41 -16.12 3.48 -12.34
N ASP A 42 -15.33 3.99 -11.40
CA ASP A 42 -13.90 3.62 -11.30
C ASP A 42 -13.84 2.11 -11.05
N PRO A 43 -13.25 1.29 -11.95
CA PRO A 43 -13.30 -0.17 -11.84
C PRO A 43 -12.68 -0.72 -10.55
N LYS A 44 -12.00 0.15 -9.78
CA LYS A 44 -11.41 -0.19 -8.47
C LYS A 44 -12.22 0.31 -7.28
N TYR A 45 -13.20 1.17 -7.51
CA TYR A 45 -13.98 1.74 -6.43
C TYR A 45 -14.84 0.67 -5.75
N ALA A 46 -14.92 0.74 -4.42
CA ALA A 46 -15.91 0.05 -3.60
C ALA A 46 -16.22 0.93 -2.39
N GLY A 47 -17.51 1.04 -2.05
CA GLY A 47 -17.95 1.91 -0.96
C GLY A 47 -19.06 1.31 -0.13
N ILE A 48 -19.11 1.63 1.17
CA ILE A 48 -20.19 1.28 2.07
C ILE A 48 -20.30 2.31 3.19
N VAL A 49 -21.53 2.58 3.63
CA VAL A 49 -21.84 3.27 4.89
C VAL A 49 -22.79 2.40 5.70
N VAL A 50 -22.43 2.14 6.94
CA VAL A 50 -23.20 1.33 7.88
C VAL A 50 -23.57 2.17 9.08
N ASP A 51 -24.82 2.13 9.50
CA ASP A 51 -25.27 2.62 10.80
C ASP A 51 -24.61 1.77 11.89
N ALA A 52 -23.72 2.39 12.68
CA ALA A 52 -22.91 1.69 13.67
C ALA A 52 -23.72 1.16 14.84
N LYS A 53 -24.98 1.58 15.02
CA LYS A 53 -25.87 1.18 16.10
C LYS A 53 -26.79 0.01 15.73
N THR A 54 -27.22 -0.05 14.47
CA THR A 54 -28.20 -1.04 13.99
C THR A 54 -27.61 -2.05 13.00
N GLY A 55 -26.42 -1.78 12.47
CA GLY A 55 -25.82 -2.59 11.41
C GLY A 55 -26.47 -2.38 10.03
N LYS A 56 -27.49 -1.51 9.93
CA LYS A 56 -28.17 -1.22 8.66
C LYS A 56 -27.20 -0.58 7.66
N VAL A 57 -27.17 -1.12 6.45
CA VAL A 57 -26.43 -0.52 5.33
C VAL A 57 -27.22 0.70 4.83
N LEU A 58 -26.63 1.88 4.90
CA LEU A 58 -27.22 3.15 4.46
C LEU A 58 -26.81 3.50 3.01
N TYR A 59 -25.63 3.06 2.59
CA TYR A 59 -25.09 3.21 1.25
C TYR A 59 -24.20 2.01 0.91
N SER A 60 -24.20 1.59 -0.35
CA SER A 60 -23.27 0.58 -0.84
C SER A 60 -23.06 0.69 -2.35
N GLU A 61 -21.82 0.50 -2.78
CA GLU A 61 -21.41 0.37 -4.18
C GLU A 61 -20.27 -0.64 -4.24
N ASP A 62 -20.51 -1.77 -4.88
CA ASP A 62 -19.62 -2.95 -4.92
C ASP A 62 -19.00 -3.31 -3.54
N PRO A 63 -19.81 -3.35 -2.45
CA PRO A 63 -19.29 -3.47 -1.09
C PRO A 63 -18.59 -4.80 -0.82
N ASP A 64 -18.86 -5.82 -1.62
CA ASP A 64 -18.35 -7.17 -1.50
C ASP A 64 -17.28 -7.51 -2.55
N GLY A 65 -16.97 -6.59 -3.45
CA GLY A 65 -15.87 -6.71 -4.39
C GLY A 65 -14.53 -6.83 -3.70
N LEU A 66 -13.70 -7.80 -4.13
CA LEU A 66 -12.36 -8.00 -3.57
C LEU A 66 -11.44 -6.85 -3.93
N ARG A 67 -10.79 -6.29 -2.91
CA ARG A 67 -9.83 -5.17 -3.02
C ARG A 67 -8.62 -5.43 -2.14
N TYR A 68 -7.51 -4.78 -2.48
CA TYR A 68 -6.33 -4.77 -1.62
C TYR A 68 -6.56 -3.81 -0.44
N PRO A 69 -6.36 -4.25 0.83
CA PRO A 69 -6.58 -3.40 1.99
C PRO A 69 -5.56 -2.26 2.10
N ALA A 70 -4.36 -2.43 1.57
CA ALA A 70 -3.23 -1.57 1.87
C ALA A 70 -3.11 -1.36 3.40
N SER A 71 -2.78 -0.15 3.88
CA SER A 71 -2.62 0.10 5.32
C SER A 71 -3.91 0.06 6.16
N LEU A 72 -5.09 -0.25 5.57
CA LEU A 72 -6.25 -0.62 6.38
C LEU A 72 -6.00 -1.93 7.15
N THR A 73 -5.07 -2.77 6.67
CA THR A 73 -4.56 -3.95 7.39
C THR A 73 -4.18 -3.65 8.83
N LYS A 74 -3.61 -2.45 9.09
CA LYS A 74 -3.21 -2.02 10.44
C LYS A 74 -4.39 -1.86 11.41
N MET A 75 -5.63 -1.80 10.92
CA MET A 75 -6.81 -1.86 11.78
C MET A 75 -6.91 -3.22 12.49
N MET A 76 -6.61 -4.31 11.80
CA MET A 76 -6.57 -5.65 12.40
C MET A 76 -5.34 -5.83 13.30
N THR A 77 -4.20 -5.25 12.94
CA THR A 77 -3.01 -5.23 13.81
C THR A 77 -3.31 -4.56 15.14
N LEU A 78 -3.98 -3.39 15.10
CA LEU A 78 -4.43 -2.67 16.29
C LEU A 78 -5.49 -3.47 17.07
N TYR A 79 -6.43 -4.11 16.37
CA TYR A 79 -7.44 -4.96 17.01
C TYR A 79 -6.78 -6.05 17.88
N LEU A 80 -5.85 -6.81 17.33
CA LEU A 80 -5.13 -7.88 18.08
C LEU A 80 -4.21 -7.31 19.17
N THR A 81 -3.67 -6.13 18.97
CA THR A 81 -2.90 -5.42 19.99
C THR A 81 -3.79 -5.01 21.16
N PHE A 82 -4.98 -4.45 20.90
CA PHE A 82 -5.96 -4.10 21.93
C PHE A 82 -6.48 -5.33 22.66
N GLU A 83 -6.72 -6.42 21.95
CA GLU A 83 -7.09 -7.70 22.57
C GLU A 83 -5.99 -8.25 23.48
N ALA A 84 -4.72 -8.05 23.13
CA ALA A 84 -3.59 -8.44 23.97
C ALA A 84 -3.47 -7.55 25.22
N LEU A 85 -3.77 -6.24 25.11
CA LEU A 85 -3.82 -5.30 26.22
C LEU A 85 -4.97 -5.63 27.19
N GLU A 86 -6.17 -5.87 26.66
CA GLU A 86 -7.35 -6.23 27.46
C GLU A 86 -7.16 -7.55 28.21
N ALA A 87 -6.51 -8.52 27.57
CA ALA A 87 -6.14 -9.79 28.19
C ALA A 87 -4.97 -9.70 29.20
N GLY A 88 -4.41 -8.50 29.40
CA GLY A 88 -3.27 -8.29 30.30
C GLY A 88 -1.96 -8.94 29.87
N ARG A 89 -1.89 -9.46 28.62
CA ARG A 89 -0.67 -10.09 28.08
C ARG A 89 0.44 -9.09 27.78
N ILE A 90 0.08 -7.86 27.49
CA ILE A 90 0.97 -6.72 27.29
C ILE A 90 0.38 -5.49 27.98
N LYS A 91 1.20 -4.47 28.22
CA LYS A 91 0.79 -3.18 28.78
C LYS A 91 1.18 -2.05 27.84
N LEU A 92 0.59 -0.86 28.01
CA LEU A 92 0.91 0.31 27.17
C LEU A 92 2.37 0.75 27.28
N ASP A 93 2.99 0.55 28.44
CA ASP A 93 4.39 0.85 28.73
C ASP A 93 5.35 -0.30 28.39
N SER A 94 4.84 -1.48 28.03
CA SER A 94 5.68 -2.61 27.62
C SER A 94 6.57 -2.24 26.44
N ALA A 95 7.85 -2.63 26.54
CA ALA A 95 8.82 -2.40 25.47
C ALA A 95 8.59 -3.39 24.32
N VAL A 96 8.34 -2.87 23.13
CA VAL A 96 8.23 -3.62 21.86
C VAL A 96 9.59 -3.58 21.18
N PRO A 97 10.32 -4.70 21.08
CA PRO A 97 11.61 -4.75 20.42
C PRO A 97 11.42 -4.58 18.91
N VAL A 98 12.34 -3.86 18.27
CA VAL A 98 12.33 -3.67 16.81
C VAL A 98 13.39 -4.58 16.20
N SER A 99 12.94 -5.64 15.56
CA SER A 99 13.80 -6.60 14.86
C SER A 99 14.47 -5.99 13.63
N ALA A 100 15.49 -6.65 13.10
CA ALA A 100 16.09 -6.28 11.81
C ALA A 100 15.05 -6.33 10.67
N HIS A 101 14.12 -7.29 10.72
CA HIS A 101 13.02 -7.42 9.77
C HIS A 101 12.08 -6.21 9.84
N ALA A 102 11.55 -5.88 11.03
CA ALA A 102 10.69 -4.73 11.25
C ALA A 102 11.37 -3.41 10.83
N ALA A 103 12.64 -3.21 11.21
CA ALA A 103 13.40 -2.00 10.84
C ALA A 103 13.67 -1.89 9.34
N SER A 104 13.71 -3.00 8.59
CA SER A 104 13.94 -3.03 7.13
C SER A 104 12.70 -2.67 6.31
N GLU A 105 11.51 -2.60 6.95
CA GLU A 105 10.27 -2.30 6.25
C GLU A 105 10.35 -0.99 5.46
N PRO A 106 9.79 -0.95 4.25
CA PRO A 106 9.78 0.27 3.45
C PRO A 106 8.91 1.36 4.09
N PRO A 107 9.12 2.65 3.78
CA PRO A 107 8.28 3.74 4.24
C PRO A 107 6.79 3.54 3.90
N SER A 108 5.86 4.11 4.70
CA SER A 108 6.01 5.00 5.86
C SER A 108 6.44 4.25 7.12
N LYS A 109 7.37 4.80 7.89
CA LYS A 109 7.88 4.17 9.11
C LYS A 109 8.28 5.20 10.18
N LEU A 110 8.38 4.76 11.43
CA LEU A 110 8.88 5.59 12.54
C LEU A 110 10.41 5.73 12.46
N GLY A 111 11.11 4.71 11.96
CA GLY A 111 12.53 4.72 11.71
C GLY A 111 13.39 4.33 12.93
N VAL A 112 12.88 3.44 13.76
CA VAL A 112 13.65 2.88 14.88
C VAL A 112 14.69 1.90 14.35
N ARG A 113 15.93 1.98 14.89
CA ARG A 113 17.04 1.11 14.47
C ARG A 113 16.81 -0.34 14.94
N PRO A 114 17.38 -1.34 14.24
CA PRO A 114 17.37 -2.72 14.70
C PRO A 114 17.95 -2.83 16.12
N GLY A 115 17.31 -3.64 16.97
CA GLY A 115 17.69 -3.79 18.38
C GLY A 115 17.20 -2.68 19.30
N GLY A 116 16.63 -1.59 18.75
CA GLY A 116 15.92 -0.58 19.54
C GLY A 116 14.55 -1.09 20.00
N ALA A 117 13.89 -0.29 20.83
CA ALA A 117 12.54 -0.59 21.31
C ALA A 117 11.71 0.70 21.39
N VAL A 118 10.40 0.53 21.36
CA VAL A 118 9.40 1.57 21.65
C VAL A 118 8.37 1.01 22.64
N THR A 119 7.60 1.87 23.29
CA THR A 119 6.47 1.37 24.07
C THR A 119 5.31 0.95 23.15
N VAL A 120 4.44 0.08 23.64
CA VAL A 120 3.19 -0.29 22.92
C VAL A 120 2.38 0.96 22.59
N ASP A 121 2.26 1.93 23.52
CA ASP A 121 1.60 3.22 23.30
C ASP A 121 2.22 3.98 22.11
N GLN A 122 3.56 4.09 22.07
CA GLN A 122 4.26 4.77 20.97
C GLN A 122 4.04 4.06 19.64
N ALA A 123 4.07 2.72 19.62
CA ALA A 123 3.81 1.94 18.43
C ALA A 123 2.38 2.15 17.91
N ILE A 124 1.35 2.11 18.79
CA ILE A 124 -0.05 2.39 18.44
C ILE A 124 -0.19 3.79 17.84
N ARG A 125 0.37 4.82 18.48
CA ARG A 125 0.33 6.20 17.97
C ARG A 125 1.00 6.33 16.60
N ALA A 126 2.13 5.67 16.40
CA ALA A 126 2.81 5.65 15.11
C ALA A 126 1.99 4.92 14.01
N LEU A 127 1.27 3.83 14.35
CA LEU A 127 0.37 3.17 13.41
C LEU A 127 -0.79 4.07 12.98
N VAL A 128 -1.40 4.76 13.92
CA VAL A 128 -2.56 5.62 13.65
C VAL A 128 -2.17 6.86 12.87
N THR A 129 -1.14 7.58 13.30
CA THR A 129 -0.77 8.87 12.68
C THR A 129 0.06 8.71 11.42
N ARG A 130 1.24 8.06 11.52
CA ARG A 130 2.19 7.88 10.43
C ARG A 130 1.88 6.68 9.53
N SER A 131 1.03 5.77 10.00
CA SER A 131 0.85 4.48 9.30
C SER A 131 2.14 3.65 9.23
N ALA A 132 2.97 3.71 10.29
CA ALA A 132 4.31 3.16 10.35
C ALA A 132 4.33 1.64 10.09
N ASN A 133 5.03 1.21 9.03
CA ASN A 133 5.13 -0.20 8.65
C ASN A 133 6.01 -0.98 9.63
N ASP A 134 7.17 -0.42 9.99
CA ASP A 134 8.09 -0.97 10.98
C ASP A 134 7.41 -1.26 12.33
N MET A 135 6.58 -0.35 12.80
CA MET A 135 5.86 -0.52 14.05
C MET A 135 4.73 -1.55 13.94
N ALA A 136 4.10 -1.68 12.77
CA ALA A 136 3.09 -2.71 12.54
C ALA A 136 3.72 -4.12 12.57
N THR A 137 4.85 -4.29 11.90
CA THR A 137 5.60 -5.56 11.90
C THR A 137 6.14 -5.86 13.30
N ALA A 138 6.75 -4.87 14.00
CA ALA A 138 7.22 -5.05 15.38
C ALA A 138 6.11 -5.46 16.37
N LEU A 139 4.93 -4.82 16.30
CA LEU A 139 3.77 -5.25 17.09
C LEU A 139 3.29 -6.64 16.69
N GLY A 140 3.28 -6.96 15.39
CA GLY A 140 2.93 -8.29 14.90
C GLY A 140 3.86 -9.37 15.44
N GLU A 141 5.15 -9.14 15.39
CA GLU A 141 6.17 -10.04 15.97
C GLU A 141 6.02 -10.16 17.50
N TYR A 142 5.80 -9.04 18.19
CA TYR A 142 5.67 -9.00 19.64
C TYR A 142 4.41 -9.74 20.15
N VAL A 143 3.28 -9.57 19.49
CA VAL A 143 2.00 -10.19 19.88
C VAL A 143 1.88 -11.63 19.35
N GLY A 144 2.38 -11.90 18.15
CA GLY A 144 2.26 -13.18 17.47
C GLY A 144 3.47 -14.10 17.63
N GLY A 145 4.61 -13.59 18.09
CA GLY A 145 5.88 -14.29 18.16
C GLY A 145 6.70 -14.18 16.85
N ASN A 146 6.03 -14.13 15.70
CA ASN A 146 6.58 -13.78 14.38
C ASN A 146 5.46 -13.27 13.46
N GLU A 147 5.81 -12.63 12.34
CA GLU A 147 4.84 -12.01 11.44
C GLU A 147 3.93 -13.03 10.73
N ASP A 148 4.44 -14.17 10.31
CA ASP A 148 3.63 -15.20 9.63
C ASP A 148 2.52 -15.74 10.54
N ARG A 149 2.87 -16.07 11.78
CA ARG A 149 1.90 -16.50 12.79
C ARG A 149 0.90 -15.38 13.11
N PHE A 150 1.37 -14.15 13.19
CA PHE A 150 0.49 -13.00 13.41
C PHE A 150 -0.49 -12.81 12.24
N ALA A 151 -0.04 -12.94 10.99
CA ALA A 151 -0.92 -12.88 9.83
C ALA A 151 -1.99 -13.99 9.81
N GLN A 152 -1.65 -15.20 10.30
CA GLN A 152 -2.62 -16.26 10.53
C GLN A 152 -3.63 -15.87 11.62
N MET A 153 -3.16 -15.32 12.74
CA MET A 153 -4.04 -14.82 13.82
C MET A 153 -4.98 -13.73 13.30
N MET A 154 -4.49 -12.77 12.50
CA MET A 154 -5.31 -11.73 11.85
C MET A 154 -6.38 -12.34 10.97
N THR A 155 -6.05 -13.34 10.16
CA THR A 155 -7.02 -14.01 9.27
C THR A 155 -8.05 -14.80 10.06
N ASN A 156 -7.64 -15.53 11.10
CA ASN A 156 -8.55 -16.26 11.99
C ASN A 156 -9.48 -15.30 12.73
N LYS A 157 -8.97 -14.17 13.23
CA LYS A 157 -9.79 -13.12 13.85
C LYS A 157 -10.76 -12.51 12.86
N ALA A 158 -10.35 -12.27 11.62
CA ALA A 158 -11.26 -11.81 10.57
C ALA A 158 -12.43 -12.77 10.39
N ARG A 159 -12.19 -14.09 10.32
CA ARG A 159 -13.26 -15.09 10.24
C ARG A 159 -14.17 -15.06 11.47
N ALA A 160 -13.60 -14.97 12.68
CA ALA A 160 -14.36 -14.89 13.93
C ALA A 160 -15.24 -13.63 13.99
N LEU A 161 -14.81 -12.52 13.40
CA LEU A 161 -15.60 -11.29 13.28
C LEU A 161 -16.60 -11.34 12.12
N GLY A 162 -16.67 -12.42 11.35
CA GLY A 162 -17.55 -12.56 10.18
C GLY A 162 -17.04 -11.82 8.93
N MET A 163 -15.75 -11.48 8.86
CA MET A 163 -15.07 -10.93 7.68
C MET A 163 -14.70 -12.08 6.73
N THR A 164 -15.69 -12.67 6.08
CA THR A 164 -15.54 -13.94 5.36
C THR A 164 -14.70 -13.86 4.10
N ARG A 165 -14.51 -12.66 3.56
CA ARG A 165 -13.76 -12.41 2.32
C ARG A 165 -12.43 -11.68 2.54
N THR A 166 -11.93 -11.66 3.79
CA THR A 166 -10.67 -11.01 4.15
C THR A 166 -9.60 -12.02 4.49
N THR A 167 -8.42 -11.87 3.90
CA THR A 167 -7.22 -12.66 4.20
C THR A 167 -6.04 -11.71 4.40
N TYR A 168 -5.31 -11.87 5.50
CA TYR A 168 -4.11 -11.13 5.82
C TYR A 168 -2.86 -11.97 5.58
N ARG A 169 -1.75 -11.34 5.17
CA ARG A 169 -0.44 -11.97 4.88
C ARG A 169 0.74 -11.25 5.53
N ASN A 170 0.50 -10.07 6.09
CA ASN A 170 1.47 -9.30 6.85
C ASN A 170 0.74 -8.35 7.81
N ALA A 171 1.47 -7.76 8.76
CA ALA A 171 0.91 -6.87 9.77
C ALA A 171 0.69 -5.44 9.28
N ASN A 172 1.31 -5.04 8.18
CA ASN A 172 1.47 -3.65 7.76
C ASN A 172 0.64 -3.26 6.53
N GLY A 173 0.21 -4.20 5.70
CA GLY A 173 -0.56 -3.95 4.48
C GLY A 173 0.27 -3.67 3.23
N LEU A 174 1.55 -3.98 3.26
CA LEU A 174 2.39 -3.95 2.08
C LEU A 174 1.91 -4.94 1.01
N PRO A 175 2.26 -4.73 -0.26
CA PRO A 175 1.73 -5.52 -1.36
C PRO A 175 1.96 -7.02 -1.22
N ASN A 176 0.87 -7.77 -1.21
CA ASN A 176 0.85 -9.22 -1.33
C ASN A 176 -0.42 -9.59 -2.10
N THR A 177 -0.31 -10.37 -3.17
CA THR A 177 -1.44 -10.71 -4.05
C THR A 177 -2.51 -11.57 -3.39
N ALA A 178 -2.16 -12.30 -2.33
CA ALA A 178 -3.08 -13.12 -1.55
C ALA A 178 -3.70 -12.38 -0.35
N GLN A 179 -3.36 -11.10 -0.15
CA GLN A 179 -3.92 -10.24 0.89
C GLN A 179 -5.09 -9.44 0.32
N MET A 180 -6.31 -9.85 0.63
CA MET A 180 -7.52 -9.27 0.06
C MET A 180 -8.54 -8.93 1.16
N THR A 181 -9.44 -8.02 0.85
CA THR A 181 -10.55 -7.62 1.71
C THR A 181 -11.73 -7.10 0.88
N THR A 182 -12.82 -6.71 1.55
CA THR A 182 -13.98 -6.02 0.96
C THR A 182 -14.30 -4.76 1.77
N ALA A 183 -15.06 -3.82 1.20
CA ALA A 183 -15.51 -2.64 1.93
C ALA A 183 -16.41 -3.04 3.11
N ARG A 184 -17.26 -4.04 2.95
CA ARG A 184 -18.13 -4.59 4.01
C ARG A 184 -17.33 -5.17 5.16
N ASP A 185 -16.31 -5.98 4.87
CA ASP A 185 -15.46 -6.57 5.90
C ASP A 185 -14.70 -5.51 6.70
N GLN A 186 -14.17 -4.47 6.01
CA GLN A 186 -13.49 -3.37 6.68
C GLN A 186 -14.46 -2.50 7.53
N ALA A 187 -15.71 -2.32 7.09
CA ALA A 187 -16.72 -1.64 7.89
C ALA A 187 -17.05 -2.46 9.15
N ARG A 188 -17.15 -3.78 9.02
CA ARG A 188 -17.36 -4.69 10.16
C ARG A 188 -16.20 -4.61 11.17
N LEU A 189 -14.95 -4.55 10.70
CA LEU A 189 -13.78 -4.35 11.55
C LEU A 189 -13.80 -2.98 12.25
N GLY A 190 -14.21 -1.93 11.54
CA GLY A 190 -14.37 -0.59 12.12
C GLY A 190 -15.42 -0.55 13.24
N MET A 191 -16.56 -1.24 13.07
CA MET A 191 -17.56 -1.41 14.11
C MET A 191 -17.02 -2.22 15.29
N ALA A 192 -16.34 -3.34 15.03
CA ALA A 192 -15.74 -4.18 16.05
C ALA A 192 -14.73 -3.43 16.92
N LEU A 193 -13.86 -2.62 16.31
CA LEU A 193 -12.90 -1.78 17.03
C LEU A 193 -13.59 -0.81 18.01
N ARG A 194 -14.69 -0.20 17.58
CA ARG A 194 -15.47 0.73 18.42
C ARG A 194 -16.19 0.00 19.56
N GLN A 195 -16.82 -1.12 19.26
CA GLN A 195 -17.67 -1.87 20.22
C GLN A 195 -16.85 -2.65 21.24
N HIS A 196 -15.76 -3.28 20.80
CA HIS A 196 -14.97 -4.16 21.66
C HIS A 196 -13.93 -3.41 22.49
N PHE A 197 -13.42 -2.28 21.98
CA PHE A 197 -12.33 -1.55 22.63
C PHE A 197 -12.62 -0.05 22.79
N PRO A 198 -13.75 0.35 23.40
CA PRO A 198 -14.12 1.75 23.57
C PRO A 198 -13.05 2.53 24.35
N GLN A 199 -12.34 1.89 25.30
CA GLN A 199 -11.25 2.47 26.09
C GLN A 199 -10.01 2.82 25.26
N TYR A 200 -9.76 2.13 24.16
CA TYR A 200 -8.64 2.39 23.25
C TYR A 200 -9.05 3.15 21.98
N TYR A 201 -10.34 3.30 21.72
CA TYR A 201 -10.84 3.89 20.48
C TYR A 201 -10.37 5.33 20.26
N GLY A 202 -10.14 6.08 21.34
CA GLY A 202 -9.61 7.44 21.31
C GLY A 202 -8.29 7.60 20.56
N TYR A 203 -7.49 6.54 20.41
CA TYR A 203 -6.27 6.58 19.60
C TYR A 203 -6.53 6.99 18.15
N PHE A 204 -7.64 6.59 17.56
CA PHE A 204 -7.95 6.89 16.15
C PHE A 204 -8.25 8.37 15.89
N SER A 205 -8.60 9.15 16.92
CA SER A 205 -8.88 10.58 16.84
C SER A 205 -7.65 11.48 17.05
N ILE A 206 -6.47 10.90 17.31
CA ILE A 206 -5.22 11.64 17.51
C ILE A 206 -4.85 12.37 16.23
N ARG A 207 -4.69 13.70 16.30
CA ARG A 207 -4.31 14.55 15.16
C ARG A 207 -2.82 14.52 14.87
N SER A 208 -2.00 14.43 15.93
CA SER A 208 -0.54 14.38 15.81
C SER A 208 0.06 13.60 16.97
N PHE A 209 1.27 13.11 16.76
CA PHE A 209 2.04 12.37 17.73
C PHE A 209 3.48 12.91 17.77
N ALA A 210 3.94 13.27 18.97
CA ALA A 210 5.32 13.70 19.17
C ALA A 210 6.20 12.49 19.47
N TYR A 211 7.27 12.31 18.69
CA TYR A 211 8.27 11.27 18.88
C TYR A 211 9.66 11.87 18.74
N GLY A 212 10.44 11.87 19.82
CA GLY A 212 11.68 12.61 19.89
C GLY A 212 11.47 14.10 19.58
N ARG A 213 12.18 14.61 18.57
CA ARG A 213 12.06 16.02 18.11
C ARG A 213 11.02 16.21 17.01
N GLN A 214 10.38 15.14 16.54
CA GLN A 214 9.43 15.20 15.42
C GLN A 214 7.98 15.25 15.94
N VAL A 215 7.16 16.10 15.29
CA VAL A 215 5.71 16.08 15.42
C VAL A 215 5.14 15.45 14.16
N ILE A 216 4.50 14.31 14.31
CA ILE A 216 4.00 13.46 13.22
C ILE A 216 2.50 13.67 13.10
N GLY A 217 2.04 14.27 11.99
CA GLY A 217 0.62 14.48 11.71
C GLY A 217 -0.10 13.19 11.29
N ASN A 218 -1.42 13.14 11.55
CA ASN A 218 -2.25 12.02 11.12
C ASN A 218 -2.51 12.10 9.60
N HIS A 219 -2.31 10.99 8.91
CA HIS A 219 -2.60 10.87 7.47
C HIS A 219 -4.12 10.96 7.16
N ASN A 220 -4.98 10.71 8.14
CA ASN A 220 -6.43 10.92 8.01
C ASN A 220 -6.78 12.38 8.25
N ARG A 221 -6.81 13.17 7.16
CA ARG A 221 -7.11 14.61 7.21
C ARG A 221 -8.56 14.95 7.61
N LEU A 222 -9.46 13.96 7.67
CA LEU A 222 -10.84 14.19 8.08
C LEU A 222 -10.94 14.35 9.60
N VAL A 223 -10.05 13.69 10.35
CA VAL A 223 -9.97 13.81 11.80
C VAL A 223 -9.65 15.27 12.17
N GLY A 224 -10.57 15.87 12.91
CA GLY A 224 -10.47 17.26 13.35
C GLY A 224 -10.78 18.32 12.29
N THR A 225 -11.14 17.94 11.04
CA THR A 225 -11.61 18.85 10.00
C THR A 225 -13.06 18.61 9.59
N VAL A 226 -13.58 17.40 9.82
CA VAL A 226 -14.99 17.06 9.59
C VAL A 226 -15.65 16.79 10.93
N LYS A 227 -16.73 17.53 11.23
CA LYS A 227 -17.44 17.46 12.50
C LYS A 227 -17.95 16.01 12.73
N GLY A 228 -17.66 15.45 13.88
CA GLY A 228 -18.07 14.10 14.26
C GLY A 228 -17.10 13.00 13.84
N VAL A 229 -16.17 13.21 12.88
CA VAL A 229 -15.20 12.20 12.47
C VAL A 229 -14.16 11.99 13.57
N ASP A 230 -14.05 10.73 14.02
CA ASP A 230 -13.20 10.31 15.14
C ASP A 230 -12.25 9.13 14.80
N GLY A 231 -12.12 8.79 13.52
CA GLY A 231 -11.21 7.75 13.04
C GLY A 231 -11.42 7.42 11.55
N ILE A 232 -10.89 6.34 10.99
CA ILE A 232 -10.10 5.28 11.63
C ILE A 232 -8.72 5.21 10.95
N LYS A 233 -8.69 4.83 9.62
CA LYS A 233 -7.40 4.55 8.96
C LYS A 233 -7.43 4.82 7.46
N THR A 234 -6.34 5.40 6.93
CA THR A 234 -6.06 5.55 5.51
C THR A 234 -5.20 4.39 4.99
N GLY A 235 -5.27 4.11 3.70
CA GLY A 235 -4.40 3.16 3.03
C GLY A 235 -4.12 3.58 1.59
N TYR A 236 -2.93 3.27 1.08
CA TYR A 236 -2.55 3.47 -0.31
C TYR A 236 -1.50 2.47 -0.75
N THR A 237 -1.70 1.86 -1.88
CA THR A 237 -0.68 1.26 -2.73
C THR A 237 -1.08 1.48 -4.19
N ARG A 238 -0.14 1.38 -5.13
CA ARG A 238 -0.47 1.53 -6.55
C ARG A 238 -1.57 0.55 -7.00
N ALA A 239 -1.55 -0.68 -6.49
CA ALA A 239 -2.55 -1.70 -6.82
C ALA A 239 -3.90 -1.45 -6.14
N ALA A 240 -3.90 -0.98 -4.89
CA ALA A 240 -5.11 -0.73 -4.10
C ALA A 240 -5.84 0.56 -4.52
N GLY A 241 -5.13 1.58 -5.04
CA GLY A 241 -5.64 2.94 -5.05
C GLY A 241 -5.67 3.54 -3.64
N SER A 242 -6.41 4.62 -3.46
CA SER A 242 -6.54 5.32 -2.18
C SER A 242 -7.73 4.79 -1.39
N ASN A 243 -7.47 4.27 -0.19
CA ASN A 243 -8.46 3.67 0.72
C ASN A 243 -8.65 4.53 1.97
N LEU A 244 -9.86 4.49 2.56
CA LEU A 244 -10.18 5.11 3.84
C LEU A 244 -11.32 4.35 4.54
N ALA A 245 -11.08 3.94 5.77
CA ALA A 245 -12.13 3.58 6.72
C ALA A 245 -12.31 4.75 7.68
N THR A 246 -13.53 5.22 7.83
CA THR A 246 -13.91 6.35 8.68
C THR A 246 -15.02 5.95 9.61
N SER A 247 -14.96 6.43 10.84
CA SER A 247 -16.11 6.48 11.74
C SER A 247 -16.46 7.93 12.05
N ALA A 248 -17.74 8.17 12.28
CA ALA A 248 -18.21 9.46 12.70
C ALA A 248 -19.36 9.30 13.70
N GLN A 249 -19.34 10.15 14.75
CA GLN A 249 -20.38 10.22 15.77
C GLN A 249 -20.73 11.66 16.07
N LEU A 250 -22.02 11.99 16.00
CA LEU A 250 -22.52 13.35 16.26
C LEU A 250 -24.00 13.28 16.65
N ASP A 251 -24.39 14.01 17.68
CA ASP A 251 -25.78 14.21 18.12
C ASP A 251 -26.55 12.87 18.30
N GLY A 252 -25.84 11.86 18.83
CA GLY A 252 -26.39 10.54 19.06
C GLY A 252 -26.40 9.61 17.81
N HIS A 253 -26.09 10.12 16.62
CA HIS A 253 -25.93 9.32 15.40
C HIS A 253 -24.51 8.75 15.31
N SER A 254 -24.35 7.55 14.75
CA SER A 254 -23.04 6.94 14.57
C SER A 254 -23.00 6.10 13.29
N ILE A 255 -21.95 6.29 12.48
CA ILE A 255 -21.70 5.51 11.26
C ILE A 255 -20.26 5.00 11.19
N VAL A 256 -20.10 3.91 10.45
CA VAL A 256 -18.82 3.49 9.89
C VAL A 256 -18.94 3.49 8.38
N ALA A 257 -18.03 4.19 7.71
CA ALA A 257 -17.98 4.33 6.26
C ALA A 257 -16.62 3.85 5.72
N VAL A 258 -16.62 3.14 4.62
CA VAL A 258 -15.40 2.66 3.96
C VAL A 258 -15.44 2.99 2.49
N VAL A 259 -14.34 3.53 1.97
CA VAL A 259 -14.07 3.77 0.56
C VAL A 259 -12.77 3.08 0.20
N LEU A 260 -12.80 2.21 -0.80
CA LEU A 260 -11.64 1.51 -1.34
C LEU A 260 -11.45 1.89 -2.82
N GLY A 261 -10.22 1.92 -3.28
CA GLY A 261 -9.89 2.00 -4.70
C GLY A 261 -10.03 3.36 -5.35
N SER A 262 -10.16 4.46 -4.60
CA SER A 262 -10.21 5.80 -5.18
C SER A 262 -8.94 6.14 -5.97
N SER A 263 -9.10 6.90 -7.05
CA SER A 263 -8.01 7.30 -7.95
C SER A 263 -6.94 8.19 -7.28
N SER A 264 -7.34 8.96 -6.25
CA SER A 264 -6.42 9.81 -5.48
C SER A 264 -6.87 10.00 -4.03
N SER A 265 -5.96 10.44 -3.16
CA SER A 265 -6.29 10.79 -1.78
C SER A 265 -7.27 11.97 -1.70
N ALA A 266 -7.20 12.92 -2.63
CA ALA A 266 -8.13 14.05 -2.69
C ALA A 266 -9.55 13.60 -3.05
N ALA A 267 -9.70 12.75 -4.09
CA ALA A 267 -10.98 12.17 -4.49
C ALA A 267 -11.58 11.31 -3.38
N ARG A 268 -10.77 10.45 -2.75
CA ARG A 268 -11.16 9.64 -1.58
C ARG A 268 -11.71 10.50 -0.44
N ASP A 269 -10.98 11.56 -0.06
CA ASP A 269 -11.37 12.44 1.03
C ASP A 269 -12.65 13.23 0.69
N ALA A 270 -12.81 13.67 -0.57
CA ALA A 270 -14.02 14.34 -1.05
C ALA A 270 -15.24 13.42 -0.99
N THR A 271 -15.10 12.19 -1.53
CA THR A 271 -16.16 11.17 -1.46
C THR A 271 -16.54 10.87 -0.02
N MET A 272 -15.56 10.66 0.88
CA MET A 272 -15.86 10.37 2.27
C MET A 272 -16.56 11.53 3.00
N ARG A 273 -16.15 12.79 2.74
CA ARG A 273 -16.89 13.95 3.29
C ARG A 273 -18.35 13.98 2.86
N LYS A 274 -18.61 13.71 1.57
CA LYS A 274 -19.97 13.62 1.04
C LYS A 274 -20.77 12.51 1.74
N LEU A 275 -20.19 11.30 1.84
CA LEU A 275 -20.86 10.17 2.51
C LEU A 275 -21.16 10.48 3.99
N VAL A 276 -20.20 11.06 4.73
CA VAL A 276 -20.41 11.43 6.14
C VAL A 276 -21.51 12.49 6.26
N ALA A 277 -21.46 13.55 5.45
CA ALA A 277 -22.46 14.62 5.50
C ALA A 277 -23.87 14.13 5.17
N GLU A 278 -24.00 13.20 4.22
CA GLU A 278 -25.28 12.68 3.76
C GLU A 278 -25.87 11.63 4.71
N TYR A 279 -25.05 10.69 5.21
CA TYR A 279 -25.57 9.51 5.89
C TYR A 279 -25.45 9.59 7.42
N LEU A 280 -24.58 10.40 8.01
CA LEU A 280 -24.53 10.53 9.46
C LEU A 280 -25.84 11.00 10.07
N PRO A 281 -26.54 12.04 9.54
CA PRO A 281 -27.84 12.44 10.07
C PRO A 281 -28.97 11.42 9.88
N ARG A 282 -28.79 10.47 8.95
CA ARG A 282 -29.78 9.40 8.65
C ARG A 282 -29.59 8.16 9.51
N ALA A 283 -28.48 8.05 10.24
CA ALA A 283 -28.22 6.96 11.15
C ALA A 283 -29.14 7.01 12.37
N SER A 284 -29.31 5.89 13.04
CA SER A 284 -30.15 5.78 14.23
C SER A 284 -29.53 6.49 15.43
N ARG A 285 -30.38 7.00 16.35
CA ARG A 285 -29.98 7.59 17.63
C ARG A 285 -29.98 6.61 18.80
N GLY A 286 -30.42 5.36 18.61
CA GLY A 286 -30.52 4.34 19.65
C GLY A 286 -29.22 3.99 20.37
N SER A 287 -29.26 3.08 21.31
CA SER A 287 -28.07 2.52 21.99
C SER A 287 -27.29 1.59 21.05
N ASP A 288 -25.99 1.45 21.31
CA ASP A 288 -25.16 0.49 20.58
C ASP A 288 -25.64 -0.93 20.91
N SER A 289 -26.20 -1.64 19.93
CA SER A 289 -26.46 -3.08 20.03
C SER A 289 -25.16 -3.79 19.65
N GLY A 290 -24.66 -4.72 20.46
CA GLY A 290 -23.42 -5.49 20.19
C GLY A 290 -23.52 -6.30 18.88
N LEU A 291 -23.42 -5.59 17.74
CA LEU A 291 -23.69 -6.11 16.39
C LEU A 291 -22.58 -7.03 15.87
N VAL A 292 -21.37 -6.87 16.39
CA VAL A 292 -20.25 -7.75 16.06
C VAL A 292 -19.96 -8.59 17.30
N ALA A 293 -20.18 -9.90 17.18
CA ALA A 293 -19.93 -10.82 18.27
C ALA A 293 -18.43 -10.77 18.67
N GLN A 294 -18.16 -10.58 19.93
CA GLN A 294 -16.81 -10.71 20.50
C GLN A 294 -16.55 -12.21 20.72
N THR A 295 -16.13 -12.90 19.68
CA THR A 295 -15.70 -14.29 19.82
C THR A 295 -14.26 -14.26 20.32
N PRO A 296 -13.95 -14.85 21.50
CA PRO A 296 -12.56 -15.01 21.94
C PRO A 296 -11.77 -15.67 20.81
N ALA A 297 -10.56 -15.19 20.54
CA ALA A 297 -9.65 -15.92 19.67
C ALA A 297 -9.57 -17.35 20.19
N PRO A 298 -9.59 -18.38 19.30
CA PRO A 298 -9.32 -19.73 19.74
C PRO A 298 -8.03 -19.66 20.57
N ARG A 299 -8.14 -20.07 21.84
CA ARG A 299 -6.95 -20.21 22.67
C ARG A 299 -6.08 -21.20 21.93
N ASN A 300 -5.00 -20.70 21.33
CA ASN A 300 -3.91 -21.57 20.96
C ASN A 300 -3.44 -22.18 22.27
N THR A 301 -3.97 -23.33 22.60
CA THR A 301 -3.36 -24.27 23.52
C THR A 301 -2.13 -24.82 22.81
N ALA A 302 -1.15 -23.95 22.50
CA ALA A 302 0.21 -24.39 22.42
C ALA A 302 0.45 -24.94 23.83
N ALA A 303 0.57 -26.25 23.93
CA ALA A 303 1.09 -26.90 25.12
C ALA A 303 2.29 -26.06 25.57
N PRO A 304 2.42 -25.78 26.88
CA PRO A 304 3.58 -25.07 27.38
C PRO A 304 4.78 -25.79 26.78
N VAL A 305 5.59 -25.06 26.02
CA VAL A 305 6.89 -25.59 25.58
C VAL A 305 7.53 -26.03 26.87
N PRO A 306 7.85 -27.32 27.06
CA PRO A 306 8.52 -27.73 28.29
C PRO A 306 9.75 -26.84 28.35
N SER A 307 9.85 -26.03 29.40
CA SER A 307 11.08 -25.33 29.69
C SER A 307 12.11 -26.44 29.81
N VAL A 308 12.94 -26.57 28.76
CA VAL A 308 14.11 -27.42 28.87
C VAL A 308 14.91 -26.76 29.98
N ALA A 309 14.74 -27.31 31.17
CA ALA A 309 15.68 -27.03 32.26
C ALA A 309 17.04 -27.34 31.65
N VAL A 310 17.81 -26.28 31.41
CA VAL A 310 19.22 -26.42 31.05
C VAL A 310 19.81 -27.19 32.24
N ALA A 311 19.86 -28.52 32.08
CA ALA A 311 20.59 -29.33 33.00
C ALA A 311 22.00 -28.76 32.99
N ALA A 312 22.43 -28.29 34.14
CA ALA A 312 23.78 -27.78 34.36
C ALA A 312 24.74 -28.86 33.85
N GLN A 313 25.37 -28.61 32.73
CA GLN A 313 26.42 -29.49 32.22
C GLN A 313 27.50 -29.56 33.32
N PRO A 314 27.99 -30.75 33.68
CA PRO A 314 29.09 -30.87 34.61
C PRO A 314 30.27 -30.09 34.05
N ARG A 315 30.80 -29.16 34.84
CA ARG A 315 32.04 -28.45 34.49
C ARG A 315 33.14 -29.49 34.38
N VAL A 316 33.53 -29.82 33.16
CA VAL A 316 34.76 -30.55 32.89
C VAL A 316 35.91 -29.61 33.27
N ALA A 317 36.68 -29.99 34.28
CA ALA A 317 37.89 -29.27 34.62
C ALA A 317 38.89 -29.44 33.47
N VAL A 318 39.15 -28.37 32.76
CA VAL A 318 40.15 -28.30 31.68
C VAL A 318 41.52 -28.30 32.40
N THR A 319 42.28 -29.36 32.25
CA THR A 319 43.65 -29.45 32.71
C THR A 319 44.55 -28.56 31.84
N GLN A 320 45.63 -28.00 32.44
CA GLN A 320 46.51 -27.00 31.81
C GLN A 320 47.24 -27.48 30.53
N SER A 321 47.08 -28.72 30.10
CA SER A 321 47.66 -29.29 28.89
C SER A 321 46.90 -28.89 27.60
N ASP A 322 45.58 -28.59 27.68
CA ASP A 322 44.77 -28.32 26.51
C ASP A 322 44.79 -26.84 26.06
N ALA A 323 45.34 -25.95 26.90
CA ALA A 323 45.43 -24.52 26.58
C ALA A 323 46.53 -24.17 25.54
N ARG A 324 47.44 -25.12 25.26
CA ARG A 324 48.54 -24.89 24.28
C ARG A 324 48.22 -25.23 22.84
N GLN A 325 47.13 -25.93 22.55
CA GLN A 325 46.75 -26.27 21.16
C GLN A 325 45.78 -25.30 20.52
N LEU A 326 45.22 -24.31 21.22
CA LEU A 326 44.32 -23.30 20.69
C LEU A 326 45.00 -21.99 20.23
N ALA A 327 46.34 -21.91 20.36
CA ALA A 327 47.11 -20.68 20.05
C ALA A 327 47.63 -20.60 18.59
N ALA A 328 47.18 -21.46 17.67
CA ALA A 328 47.73 -21.54 16.29
C ALA A 328 46.78 -21.10 15.20
N PHE A 329 45.72 -20.34 15.51
CA PHE A 329 44.90 -19.69 14.45
C PHE A 329 45.10 -18.16 14.55
N GLU A 330 46.11 -17.67 13.89
CA GLU A 330 46.24 -16.24 13.62
C GLU A 330 45.16 -15.79 12.62
N LEU A 331 44.26 -14.94 13.07
CA LEU A 331 43.33 -14.21 12.20
C LEU A 331 44.10 -13.12 11.44
N PRO A 332 43.89 -12.94 10.12
CA PRO A 332 44.53 -11.87 9.35
C PRO A 332 44.12 -10.49 9.88
N ALA A 333 45.14 -9.62 10.06
CA ALA A 333 45.02 -8.33 10.75
C ALA A 333 44.30 -7.22 9.95
N THR A 334 43.66 -7.52 8.81
CA THR A 334 42.95 -6.50 8.02
C THR A 334 41.67 -7.06 7.44
N ALA A 335 40.53 -6.72 8.09
CA ALA A 335 39.22 -6.77 7.43
C ALA A 335 39.00 -5.44 6.69
N PRO A 336 38.52 -5.46 5.43
CA PRO A 336 38.17 -4.22 4.76
C PRO A 336 36.95 -3.58 5.41
N LEU A 337 37.08 -2.29 5.76
CA LEU A 337 35.97 -1.46 6.25
C LEU A 337 34.88 -1.38 5.18
N PRO A 338 33.59 -1.55 5.50
CA PRO A 338 32.50 -1.33 4.56
C PRO A 338 32.46 0.14 4.18
N GLY A 339 32.66 0.44 2.90
CA GLY A 339 32.59 1.79 2.38
C GLY A 339 31.21 2.40 2.59
N THR A 340 31.19 3.60 3.11
CA THR A 340 30.06 4.51 3.25
C THR A 340 29.42 4.79 1.88
N ARG A 341 28.35 4.08 1.53
CA ARG A 341 27.55 4.33 0.32
C ARG A 341 26.08 3.99 0.53
N TYR A 342 25.43 4.65 1.49
CA TYR A 342 23.98 4.46 1.72
C TYR A 342 23.18 5.76 1.97
N ASP A 343 23.75 6.96 1.79
CA ASP A 343 23.06 8.20 2.16
C ASP A 343 22.33 8.95 1.03
N GLN A 344 22.37 8.47 -0.22
CA GLN A 344 21.74 9.22 -1.32
C GLN A 344 20.49 8.61 -1.95
N GLN A 345 20.01 7.44 -1.50
CA GLN A 345 18.81 6.82 -2.08
C GLN A 345 17.51 6.97 -1.27
N SER A 346 17.54 7.58 -0.10
CA SER A 346 16.36 7.74 0.75
C SER A 346 15.43 8.90 0.37
N GLU A 347 15.90 9.88 -0.38
CA GLU A 347 15.07 11.06 -0.73
C GLU A 347 14.09 10.83 -1.88
N SER A 348 14.39 9.95 -2.84
CA SER A 348 13.52 9.73 -4.00
C SER A 348 12.26 8.88 -3.70
N SER A 349 12.30 8.04 -2.67
CA SER A 349 11.14 7.21 -2.29
C SER A 349 10.15 7.91 -1.37
N ALA A 350 10.59 8.92 -0.61
CA ALA A 350 9.71 9.74 0.22
C ALA A 350 8.78 10.64 -0.62
N SER A 351 9.25 11.11 -1.79
CA SER A 351 8.47 11.94 -2.72
C SER A 351 7.28 11.22 -3.36
N ALA A 352 7.31 9.90 -3.46
CA ALA A 352 6.20 9.11 -4.03
C ALA A 352 4.99 9.00 -3.08
N TYR A 353 5.17 9.30 -1.79
CA TYR A 353 4.11 9.25 -0.76
C TYR A 353 3.61 10.63 -0.32
N ALA A 354 4.35 11.71 -0.63
CA ALA A 354 3.91 13.09 -0.36
C ALA A 354 3.14 13.60 -1.59
N GLY A 355 1.81 13.63 -1.50
CA GLY A 355 1.01 14.28 -2.52
C GLY A 355 1.33 15.79 -2.60
N GLU A 356 1.06 16.41 -3.75
CA GLU A 356 1.34 17.80 -4.16
C GLU A 356 1.10 18.91 -3.11
N SER A 357 0.36 18.61 -2.03
CA SER A 357 0.04 19.56 -0.98
C SER A 357 1.23 20.00 -0.09
N VAL A 358 2.34 19.24 -0.08
CA VAL A 358 3.53 19.61 0.71
C VAL A 358 4.37 20.67 -0.02
N ARG A 359 4.33 20.71 -1.36
CA ARG A 359 5.06 21.74 -2.14
C ARG A 359 4.51 23.16 -1.99
N LYS A 360 3.20 23.30 -1.76
CA LYS A 360 2.59 24.66 -1.59
C LYS A 360 2.83 25.27 -0.21
N VAL A 361 3.03 24.45 0.84
CA VAL A 361 3.32 24.98 2.18
C VAL A 361 4.77 25.44 2.30
N ALA A 362 5.72 24.72 1.66
CA ALA A 362 7.13 25.12 1.65
C ALA A 362 7.38 26.44 0.87
N ALA A 363 6.56 26.73 -0.15
CA ALA A 363 6.67 27.98 -0.92
C ALA A 363 6.05 29.22 -0.22
N ALA A 364 5.13 29.01 0.74
CA ALA A 364 4.50 30.10 1.48
C ALA A 364 5.34 30.59 2.68
N GLU A 365 6.20 29.73 3.25
CA GLU A 365 7.08 30.13 4.36
C GLU A 365 8.36 30.84 3.88
N ALA A 366 8.75 30.72 2.62
CA ALA A 366 9.95 31.35 2.07
C ALA A 366 9.79 32.87 1.78
N VAL A 367 8.57 33.41 1.85
CA VAL A 367 8.28 34.84 1.53
C VAL A 367 8.24 35.73 2.77
N SER A 368 8.23 35.16 3.99
CA SER A 368 7.99 35.96 5.23
C SER A 368 9.25 36.32 6.04
N THR A 369 10.49 36.00 5.60
CA THR A 369 11.71 36.23 6.39
C THR A 369 12.81 37.04 5.68
N ALA A 370 12.46 37.94 4.79
CA ALA A 370 13.40 38.84 4.15
C ALA A 370 13.29 40.26 4.75
N ILE A 371 13.69 40.48 6.04
CA ILE A 371 14.08 41.79 6.58
C ILE A 371 15.19 41.60 7.64
N ALA A 372 16.39 42.09 7.27
CA ALA A 372 17.48 42.61 8.09
C ALA A 372 18.32 41.72 9.01
N GLY A 373 19.61 41.56 8.61
CA GLY A 373 20.77 41.28 9.47
C GLY A 373 22.08 41.17 8.64
N PRO A 374 23.23 41.63 9.13
CA PRO A 374 24.41 42.00 8.30
C PRO A 374 25.17 40.80 7.77
N ALA A 375 25.73 40.99 6.59
CA ALA A 375 26.47 40.04 5.78
C ALA A 375 27.75 39.49 6.45
N VAL A 376 27.93 38.17 6.37
CA VAL A 376 29.20 37.47 6.60
C VAL A 376 29.73 37.00 5.22
N PRO A 377 31.03 37.27 4.88
CA PRO A 377 31.52 36.97 3.54
C PRO A 377 31.74 35.45 3.32
N THR A 378 31.30 34.99 2.15
CA THR A 378 31.53 33.64 1.64
C THR A 378 32.96 33.47 1.10
N PRO A 379 33.65 32.35 1.38
CA PRO A 379 34.93 32.05 0.73
C PRO A 379 34.74 31.63 -0.74
N ALA A 380 35.68 32.02 -1.58
CA ALA A 380 35.72 31.74 -3.01
C ALA A 380 35.97 30.24 -3.29
N PRO A 381 35.47 29.69 -4.43
CA PRO A 381 35.70 28.29 -4.79
C PRO A 381 37.13 28.06 -5.29
N GLU A 382 37.73 26.97 -4.81
CA GLU A 382 39.05 26.51 -5.25
C GLU A 382 39.01 25.97 -6.70
N TYR A 383 40.05 26.38 -7.44
CA TYR A 383 40.33 26.06 -8.83
C TYR A 383 40.79 24.61 -8.99
N MET A 384 40.09 23.78 -9.78
CA MET A 384 40.52 22.45 -10.19
C MET A 384 41.13 22.48 -11.61
N PRO A 385 42.34 21.92 -11.84
CA PRO A 385 42.94 21.88 -13.16
C PRO A 385 42.32 20.80 -14.06
N LYS A 386 42.14 21.15 -15.35
CA LYS A 386 41.71 20.26 -16.43
C LYS A 386 42.73 19.15 -16.67
N ARG A 387 42.28 17.88 -16.63
CA ARG A 387 43.07 16.76 -17.18
C ARG A 387 42.88 16.67 -18.68
N GLN A 388 44.02 16.72 -19.40
CA GLN A 388 44.15 16.48 -20.83
C GLN A 388 43.93 14.98 -21.13
N GLY A 389 43.13 14.70 -22.15
CA GLY A 389 42.94 13.35 -22.67
C GLY A 389 44.11 12.89 -23.54
N ALA A 390 44.50 11.66 -23.38
CA ALA A 390 45.35 10.96 -24.36
C ALA A 390 44.47 9.89 -25.04
N SER A 391 44.35 10.06 -26.36
CA SER A 391 43.69 9.07 -27.24
C SER A 391 44.73 8.04 -27.67
N LEU A 392 44.45 6.78 -27.49
CA LEU A 392 45.14 5.68 -28.14
C LEU A 392 44.22 5.06 -29.21
N LYS A 393 44.64 5.22 -30.47
CA LYS A 393 44.14 4.49 -31.63
C LYS A 393 44.66 3.07 -31.57
N VAL A 394 43.81 2.08 -31.78
CA VAL A 394 44.24 0.74 -32.21
C VAL A 394 43.45 0.36 -33.44
N ASP A 395 44.20 -0.15 -34.40
CA ASP A 395 43.89 -0.38 -35.81
C ASP A 395 42.95 -1.56 -36.07
N ALA A 396 42.27 -1.48 -37.18
CA ALA A 396 41.40 -2.48 -37.75
C ALA A 396 42.17 -3.61 -38.41
N GLY A 397 41.81 -4.83 -38.10
CA GLY A 397 42.18 -6.02 -38.85
C GLY A 397 40.93 -6.75 -39.34
N ARG A 398 40.72 -6.63 -40.63
CA ARG A 398 39.67 -7.24 -41.44
C ARG A 398 40.05 -8.67 -41.80
N GLN A 399 39.17 -9.63 -41.68
CA GLN A 399 39.16 -10.84 -42.52
C GLN A 399 37.71 -11.34 -42.72
N ASP A 400 37.31 -11.26 -43.99
CA ASP A 400 36.13 -11.90 -44.59
C ASP A 400 36.34 -13.40 -44.68
N VAL A 401 35.31 -14.22 -44.49
CA VAL A 401 35.08 -15.46 -45.27
C VAL A 401 33.56 -15.76 -45.31
N ASP A 402 33.17 -16.06 -46.54
CA ASP A 402 31.84 -16.26 -47.09
C ASP A 402 31.08 -17.48 -46.60
N ASP A 403 29.75 -17.33 -46.75
CA ASP A 403 28.73 -18.25 -47.19
C ASP A 403 28.74 -19.72 -46.72
N VAL A 404 27.60 -20.15 -46.19
CA VAL A 404 26.71 -21.18 -46.80
C VAL A 404 25.38 -21.27 -46.04
N THR A 405 24.30 -21.10 -46.78
CA THR A 405 22.91 -21.33 -46.48
C THR A 405 22.65 -22.78 -46.06
N THR A 406 21.89 -23.04 -44.99
CA THR A 406 20.76 -23.99 -45.05
C THR A 406 19.87 -23.90 -43.80
N ALA A 407 18.61 -24.16 -44.05
CA ALA A 407 17.44 -24.01 -43.24
C ALA A 407 17.39 -24.85 -41.94
N SER A 408 16.59 -24.29 -41.02
CA SER A 408 15.69 -25.01 -40.10
C SER A 408 16.25 -25.69 -38.86
N THR A 409 15.76 -25.22 -37.86
CA THR A 409 15.34 -25.68 -36.53
C THR A 409 15.84 -24.72 -35.47
N LYS A 410 14.93 -23.83 -34.99
CA LYS A 410 15.14 -23.02 -33.81
C LYS A 410 15.21 -23.93 -32.59
N GLU A 411 16.40 -24.37 -32.27
CA GLU A 411 16.73 -25.00 -31.00
C GLU A 411 16.68 -23.92 -29.92
N LEU A 412 15.80 -24.10 -28.93
CA LEU A 412 15.68 -23.22 -27.76
C LEU A 412 17.03 -23.18 -27.05
N ALA A 413 17.65 -22.00 -27.06
CA ALA A 413 18.89 -21.71 -26.35
C ALA A 413 18.73 -22.02 -24.86
N LYS A 414 19.65 -22.87 -24.34
CA LYS A 414 19.79 -23.16 -22.91
C LYS A 414 19.94 -21.86 -22.09
N PRO A 415 19.46 -21.83 -20.84
CA PRO A 415 19.48 -20.63 -20.00
C PRO A 415 20.91 -20.14 -19.79
N GLN A 416 21.22 -18.99 -20.39
CA GLN A 416 22.52 -18.33 -20.22
C GLN A 416 22.53 -17.49 -18.94
N ALA A 417 23.69 -17.54 -18.29
CA ALA A 417 24.23 -16.75 -17.18
C ALA A 417 23.32 -15.69 -16.55
N ARG A 418 23.12 -15.82 -15.26
CA ARG A 418 22.47 -14.83 -14.38
C ARG A 418 23.11 -13.46 -14.60
N ILE A 419 22.30 -12.49 -15.06
CA ILE A 419 22.65 -11.07 -14.96
C ILE A 419 22.52 -10.75 -13.48
N THR A 420 23.63 -10.55 -12.80
CA THR A 420 23.70 -10.41 -11.34
C THR A 420 23.60 -8.97 -10.86
N SER A 421 23.57 -7.98 -11.76
CA SER A 421 23.44 -6.56 -11.40
C SER A 421 23.00 -5.72 -12.60
N GLY A 422 22.30 -4.62 -12.34
CA GLY A 422 21.89 -3.63 -13.33
C GLY A 422 20.37 -3.46 -13.45
N TRP A 423 19.95 -2.59 -14.39
CA TRP A 423 18.53 -2.33 -14.63
C TRP A 423 17.90 -3.46 -15.44
N VAL A 424 16.75 -3.94 -14.96
CA VAL A 424 15.96 -4.99 -15.59
C VAL A 424 14.50 -4.53 -15.72
N ILE A 425 13.79 -5.10 -16.71
CA ILE A 425 12.34 -4.99 -16.75
C ILE A 425 11.72 -6.36 -16.48
N GLN A 426 10.70 -6.40 -15.65
CA GLN A 426 9.90 -7.59 -15.39
C GLN A 426 8.56 -7.46 -16.08
N ILE A 427 8.15 -8.49 -16.82
CA ILE A 427 6.92 -8.50 -17.60
C ILE A 427 5.83 -9.41 -17.03
N GLY A 428 6.19 -10.30 -16.12
CA GLY A 428 5.24 -11.19 -15.48
C GLY A 428 5.86 -12.20 -14.54
N VAL A 429 4.98 -13.05 -14.01
CA VAL A 429 5.32 -14.23 -13.19
C VAL A 429 4.54 -15.42 -13.73
N SER A 430 5.16 -16.59 -13.78
CA SER A 430 4.57 -17.83 -14.30
C SER A 430 4.79 -19.00 -13.34
N PRO A 431 3.91 -19.99 -13.33
CA PRO A 431 4.01 -21.13 -12.41
C PRO A 431 5.20 -22.06 -12.74
N ASN A 432 5.70 -22.02 -13.98
CA ASN A 432 6.85 -22.81 -14.40
C ASN A 432 7.75 -22.01 -15.35
N GLU A 433 8.97 -22.48 -15.54
CA GLU A 433 9.98 -21.80 -16.37
C GLU A 433 9.57 -21.71 -17.84
N LYS A 434 8.98 -22.76 -18.40
CA LYS A 434 8.53 -22.77 -19.79
C LYS A 434 7.52 -21.66 -20.07
N ALA A 435 6.50 -21.52 -19.24
CA ALA A 435 5.52 -20.44 -19.38
C ALA A 435 6.14 -19.04 -19.17
N ALA A 436 7.19 -18.91 -18.34
CA ALA A 436 7.92 -17.64 -18.21
C ALA A 436 8.70 -17.30 -19.49
N LEU A 437 9.33 -18.30 -20.15
CA LEU A 437 10.02 -18.11 -21.42
C LEU A 437 9.06 -17.79 -22.57
N GLU A 438 7.88 -18.40 -22.60
CA GLU A 438 6.82 -18.07 -23.56
C GLU A 438 6.33 -16.62 -23.42
N LEU A 439 6.16 -16.13 -22.17
CA LEU A 439 5.86 -14.72 -21.92
C LEU A 439 6.97 -13.80 -22.43
N LEU A 440 8.23 -14.14 -22.24
CA LEU A 440 9.37 -13.39 -22.72
C LEU A 440 9.40 -13.34 -24.25
N GLN A 441 9.19 -14.46 -24.92
CA GLN A 441 9.13 -14.51 -26.38
C GLN A 441 8.00 -13.63 -26.93
N SER A 442 6.79 -13.79 -26.39
CA SER A 442 5.63 -12.94 -26.79
C SER A 442 5.89 -11.45 -26.56
N ALA A 443 6.59 -11.08 -25.47
CA ALA A 443 6.94 -9.69 -25.22
C ALA A 443 8.03 -9.19 -26.17
N GLN A 444 8.98 -10.03 -26.55
CA GLN A 444 10.03 -9.70 -27.51
C GLN A 444 9.46 -9.44 -28.91
N ASP A 445 8.54 -10.26 -29.34
CA ASP A 445 7.83 -10.11 -30.61
C ASP A 445 7.03 -8.80 -30.68
N LYS A 446 6.33 -8.47 -29.58
CA LYS A 446 5.59 -7.19 -29.45
C LYS A 446 6.51 -5.99 -29.25
N GLY A 447 7.61 -6.14 -28.53
CA GLY A 447 8.58 -5.09 -28.19
C GLY A 447 9.38 -4.61 -29.41
N GLY A 448 9.75 -5.52 -30.30
CA GLY A 448 10.51 -5.22 -31.52
C GLY A 448 11.87 -4.55 -31.21
N LYS A 449 12.13 -3.40 -31.81
CA LYS A 449 13.41 -2.68 -31.70
C LYS A 449 13.83 -2.37 -30.25
N VAL A 450 12.87 -2.13 -29.35
CA VAL A 450 13.13 -1.69 -27.95
C VAL A 450 13.70 -2.82 -27.08
N LEU A 451 13.45 -4.08 -27.43
CA LEU A 451 13.98 -5.23 -26.71
C LEU A 451 15.10 -5.97 -27.49
N ARG A 452 15.58 -5.42 -28.62
CA ARG A 452 16.57 -6.09 -29.48
C ARG A 452 17.90 -6.36 -28.74
N SER A 453 18.37 -5.43 -27.92
CA SER A 453 19.59 -5.56 -27.10
C SER A 453 19.33 -6.19 -25.73
N ALA A 454 18.09 -6.29 -25.32
CA ALA A 454 17.74 -6.79 -23.99
C ALA A 454 17.79 -8.32 -23.96
N LYS A 455 18.39 -8.88 -22.90
CA LYS A 455 18.55 -10.33 -22.71
C LYS A 455 17.39 -10.89 -21.89
N PRO A 456 16.57 -11.81 -22.45
CA PRO A 456 15.50 -12.44 -21.71
C PRO A 456 16.04 -13.51 -20.74
N PHE A 457 15.47 -13.59 -19.54
CA PHE A 457 15.78 -14.61 -18.56
C PHE A 457 14.63 -14.83 -17.58
N ALA A 458 14.51 -16.07 -17.07
CA ALA A 458 13.56 -16.42 -16.04
C ALA A 458 14.32 -16.65 -14.71
N VAL A 459 13.80 -16.09 -13.62
CA VAL A 459 14.36 -16.27 -12.28
C VAL A 459 13.37 -17.03 -11.43
N ALA A 460 13.78 -18.19 -10.92
CA ALA A 460 13.03 -18.94 -9.95
C ALA A 460 12.89 -18.12 -8.65
N PHE A 461 11.68 -18.06 -8.14
CA PHE A 461 11.34 -17.38 -6.88
C PHE A 461 10.32 -18.26 -6.16
N GLY A 462 10.64 -18.69 -4.96
CA GLY A 462 9.77 -19.51 -4.15
C GLY A 462 9.94 -19.23 -2.68
N SER A 463 8.82 -19.18 -1.94
CA SER A 463 8.76 -19.38 -0.51
C SER A 463 7.58 -20.31 -0.23
N ASN A 464 7.79 -21.31 0.58
CA ASN A 464 6.84 -22.22 1.29
C ASN A 464 5.47 -22.57 0.67
N GLY A 465 5.32 -22.56 -0.66
CA GLY A 465 4.03 -22.87 -1.27
C GLY A 465 4.09 -23.19 -2.76
N GLY A 466 5.25 -23.12 -3.37
CA GLY A 466 5.45 -23.40 -4.79
C GLY A 466 6.49 -22.50 -5.43
N GLN A 467 7.29 -23.07 -6.32
CA GLN A 467 8.27 -22.35 -7.11
C GLN A 467 7.54 -21.64 -8.26
N VAL A 468 7.73 -20.31 -8.39
CA VAL A 468 7.26 -19.51 -9.50
C VAL A 468 8.45 -18.85 -10.21
N TYR A 469 8.25 -18.44 -11.47
CA TYR A 469 9.31 -17.89 -12.30
C TYR A 469 8.97 -16.45 -12.71
N ARG A 470 9.91 -15.54 -12.45
CA ARG A 470 9.82 -14.13 -12.89
C ARG A 470 10.39 -14.01 -14.28
N ALA A 471 9.59 -13.57 -15.25
CA ALA A 471 10.00 -13.32 -16.63
C ALA A 471 10.59 -11.89 -16.72
N ARG A 472 11.89 -11.77 -17.06
CA ARG A 472 12.64 -10.52 -17.05
C ARG A 472 13.48 -10.33 -18.30
N PHE A 473 13.73 -9.06 -18.66
CA PHE A 473 14.76 -8.66 -19.60
C PHE A 473 15.78 -7.80 -18.85
N GLY A 474 17.06 -8.07 -19.07
CA GLY A 474 18.19 -7.30 -18.54
C GLY A 474 19.02 -6.68 -19.65
N GLY A 475 20.04 -5.91 -19.25
CA GLY A 475 20.97 -5.25 -20.19
C GLY A 475 20.50 -3.82 -20.54
N PHE A 476 19.81 -3.15 -19.60
CA PHE A 476 19.52 -1.71 -19.71
C PHE A 476 20.59 -0.93 -18.94
N ASP A 477 21.13 0.11 -19.60
CA ASP A 477 22.25 0.90 -19.07
C ASP A 477 21.82 1.73 -17.84
N ASP A 478 20.57 2.22 -17.84
CA ASP A 478 20.03 3.05 -16.77
C ASP A 478 18.51 2.85 -16.55
N GLN A 479 18.00 3.51 -15.51
CA GLN A 479 16.56 3.50 -15.16
C GLN A 479 15.70 4.05 -16.29
N LYS A 480 16.18 5.06 -16.99
CA LYS A 480 15.42 5.76 -18.03
C LYS A 480 15.19 4.81 -19.20
N ALA A 481 16.24 4.15 -19.69
CA ALA A 481 16.15 3.15 -20.78
C ALA A 481 15.19 2.01 -20.42
N ALA A 482 15.28 1.45 -19.21
CA ALA A 482 14.36 0.41 -18.73
C ALA A 482 12.90 0.92 -18.64
N THR A 483 12.69 2.15 -18.18
CA THR A 483 11.35 2.75 -18.05
C THR A 483 10.73 3.06 -19.41
N GLU A 484 11.52 3.56 -20.36
CA GLU A 484 11.08 3.82 -21.74
C GLU A 484 10.69 2.52 -22.45
N ALA A 485 11.50 1.46 -22.30
CA ALA A 485 11.18 0.13 -22.83
C ALA A 485 9.85 -0.38 -22.27
N CYS A 486 9.64 -0.24 -20.96
CA CYS A 486 8.36 -0.57 -20.31
C CYS A 486 7.20 0.28 -20.85
N GLY A 487 7.42 1.56 -21.12
CA GLY A 487 6.42 2.46 -21.69
C GLY A 487 5.91 1.96 -23.07
N VAL A 488 6.82 1.51 -23.92
CA VAL A 488 6.49 0.94 -25.24
C VAL A 488 5.72 -0.37 -25.11
N LEU A 489 6.17 -1.27 -24.22
CA LEU A 489 5.51 -2.56 -23.97
C LEU A 489 4.09 -2.38 -23.43
N LYS A 490 3.87 -1.45 -22.51
CA LYS A 490 2.53 -1.13 -21.97
C LYS A 490 1.58 -0.63 -23.03
N LYS A 491 2.03 0.21 -23.96
CA LYS A 491 1.22 0.67 -25.10
C LYS A 491 0.78 -0.49 -26.01
N LYS A 492 1.54 -1.60 -26.01
CA LYS A 492 1.25 -2.82 -26.78
C LYS A 492 0.56 -3.92 -25.94
N GLY A 493 0.01 -3.56 -24.78
CA GLY A 493 -0.77 -4.45 -23.92
C GLY A 493 0.05 -5.44 -23.10
N VAL A 494 1.39 -5.25 -22.98
CA VAL A 494 2.25 -6.09 -22.15
C VAL A 494 2.49 -5.41 -20.80
N SER A 495 2.15 -6.10 -19.71
CA SER A 495 2.49 -5.63 -18.35
C SER A 495 4.00 -5.51 -18.21
N CYS A 496 4.49 -4.39 -17.64
CA CYS A 496 5.92 -4.16 -17.50
C CYS A 496 6.23 -3.20 -16.36
N TRP A 497 7.30 -3.48 -15.61
CA TRP A 497 7.89 -2.54 -14.64
C TRP A 497 9.40 -2.66 -14.61
N ALA A 498 10.09 -1.52 -14.50
CA ALA A 498 11.52 -1.44 -14.36
C ALA A 498 11.93 -1.62 -12.88
N ALA A 499 13.02 -2.35 -12.65
CA ALA A 499 13.61 -2.58 -11.34
C ALA A 499 15.12 -2.68 -11.43
N MET A 500 15.84 -2.36 -10.36
CA MET A 500 17.25 -2.70 -10.21
C MET A 500 17.35 -4.11 -9.64
N GLN A 501 18.27 -4.91 -10.16
CA GLN A 501 18.52 -6.28 -9.70
C GLN A 501 19.79 -6.33 -8.86
#